data_31ea9cb71c04e9d8e1a2d92a856cedb5
#
_entry.id   31ea9cb71c04e9d8e1a2d92a856cedb5
#
_cell.length_a   1.000
_cell.length_b   1.000
_cell.length_c   1.000
_cell.angle_alpha   90.00
_cell.angle_beta   90.00
_cell.angle_gamma   90.00
#
_symmetry.space_group_name_H-M   'P 1'
#
loop_
_entity.id
_entity.type
_entity.pdbx_description
1 polymer ?
#
loop_
_entity_poly.entity_id
_entity_poly.type
_entity_poly.pdbx_seq_one_letter_code
_entity_poly.pdbx_strand_id
1 'polypeptide(L)'
;MAFTKVKIKPGVNRDTTNYANEGGYYESEKIRFLSGYPQKIGGWVSDPTVSINGICREMFNYVTSNSDNILWIGTTNHLYAEVGGNLQDLTPARATFTSPTTNNCFDTTNGSRIVNVNITGHGVNATGEYVTFSGVVGPIGGIPQAEFNAEFQVYALVDSDNFQIQVTTAATSTTTGGGTAITAVFLILAGNDIDLYGYGWSAGAWSRLGWGTGTLTPLVIDQRDWWYDHFDNDSVMNIRNGAPYYWSYESTFSVRAVPMSTAATAAGFVGANVPAQVMQLMVSQNDRHLCAFGASQLGSATFDPMLIRWAAFNEPLNWTPSTTNSGGFYRLSRGSKIVRAIATRQEILVFTDSTIYSMQFTGTTDVFAFQELADHISIASPRSVTVSNNVAYWMGQDKFYMYSGRVETLPCTLRNLVFSNINYEQKNQIISGTNERWNEVWWFYPTGNSTVPDSYVIYNYAEQIWYYGTLTRTAWLDSSLRVYPQAINGQYLYEHENGVDADGAAMTSYIITSDFDIVDGDEF
;
A
#
# COMPACT_ATOMS: atom_id res chain seq x y z
N MET A 1 -28.97 21.62 -47.03
CA MET A 1 -28.64 21.48 -45.59
C MET A 1 -27.35 22.22 -45.37
N ALA A 2 -27.34 23.19 -44.48
CA ALA A 2 -26.09 23.85 -44.07
C ALA A 2 -25.37 22.93 -43.09
N PHE A 3 -24.10 22.60 -43.36
CA PHE A 3 -23.28 21.86 -42.44
C PHE A 3 -22.71 22.83 -41.39
N THR A 4 -23.11 22.67 -40.13
CA THR A 4 -22.52 23.42 -39.01
C THR A 4 -21.39 22.62 -38.43
N LYS A 5 -20.18 23.19 -38.38
CA LYS A 5 -19.02 22.56 -37.76
C LYS A 5 -19.09 22.77 -36.25
N VAL A 6 -19.39 21.73 -35.49
CA VAL A 6 -19.32 21.77 -34.04
C VAL A 6 -17.86 21.51 -33.62
N LYS A 7 -17.27 22.45 -32.90
CA LYS A 7 -15.96 22.27 -32.26
C LYS A 7 -16.18 21.94 -30.79
N ILE A 8 -15.79 20.74 -30.38
CA ILE A 8 -15.92 20.29 -29.00
C ILE A 8 -14.55 20.47 -28.30
N LYS A 9 -14.56 21.07 -27.11
CA LYS A 9 -13.35 21.28 -26.30
C LYS A 9 -12.93 19.95 -25.71
N PRO A 10 -11.62 19.62 -25.70
CA PRO A 10 -11.11 18.41 -25.06
C PRO A 10 -11.25 18.47 -23.54
N GLY A 11 -11.30 17.27 -22.92
CA GLY A 11 -11.52 17.13 -21.49
C GLY A 11 -13.00 17.06 -21.12
N VAL A 12 -13.27 16.54 -19.93
CA VAL A 12 -14.62 16.39 -19.39
C VAL A 12 -14.88 17.44 -18.32
N ASN A 13 -16.06 18.03 -18.33
CA ASN A 13 -16.46 19.03 -17.33
C ASN A 13 -17.80 18.66 -16.69
N ARG A 14 -17.76 18.40 -15.37
CA ARG A 14 -18.93 18.09 -14.54
C ARG A 14 -19.15 19.10 -13.40
N ASP A 15 -18.33 20.16 -13.36
CA ASP A 15 -18.50 21.25 -12.38
C ASP A 15 -19.59 22.23 -12.76
N THR A 16 -20.03 22.19 -14.02
CA THR A 16 -21.16 22.95 -14.55
C THR A 16 -22.32 22.03 -14.93
N THR A 17 -23.49 22.60 -15.17
CA THR A 17 -24.62 21.81 -15.68
C THR A 17 -24.33 21.35 -17.11
N ASN A 18 -25.01 20.30 -17.57
CA ASN A 18 -24.85 19.76 -18.91
C ASN A 18 -25.09 20.85 -19.99
N TYR A 19 -26.13 21.66 -19.81
CA TYR A 19 -26.42 22.76 -20.70
C TYR A 19 -25.39 23.90 -20.67
N ALA A 20 -24.88 24.26 -19.47
CA ALA A 20 -23.89 25.33 -19.33
C ALA A 20 -22.50 24.94 -19.86
N ASN A 21 -22.25 23.65 -20.10
CA ASN A 21 -21.01 23.12 -20.68
C ASN A 21 -21.09 22.96 -22.21
N GLU A 22 -21.96 23.71 -22.88
CA GLU A 22 -22.10 23.66 -24.33
C GLU A 22 -20.76 23.70 -25.06
N GLY A 23 -20.61 22.80 -26.07
CA GLY A 23 -19.34 22.61 -26.79
C GLY A 23 -18.26 21.90 -26.01
N GLY A 24 -18.58 21.22 -24.91
CA GLY A 24 -17.70 20.36 -24.13
C GLY A 24 -18.18 18.91 -24.09
N TYR A 25 -17.38 18.05 -23.45
CA TYR A 25 -17.79 16.70 -23.10
C TYR A 25 -18.28 16.67 -21.66
N TYR A 26 -19.33 15.89 -21.40
CA TYR A 26 -19.99 15.80 -20.10
C TYR A 26 -19.76 14.46 -19.39
N GLU A 27 -19.69 13.35 -20.14
CA GLU A 27 -19.40 12.02 -19.61
C GLU A 27 -18.33 11.31 -20.41
N SER A 28 -17.56 10.48 -19.74
CA SER A 28 -16.59 9.58 -20.37
C SER A 28 -16.46 8.28 -19.60
N GLU A 29 -16.17 7.21 -20.31
CA GLU A 29 -15.82 5.91 -19.73
C GLU A 29 -14.68 5.31 -20.55
N LYS A 30 -13.52 5.09 -19.91
CA LYS A 30 -12.31 4.53 -20.55
C LYS A 30 -11.85 5.27 -21.80
N ILE A 31 -11.93 6.59 -21.72
CA ILE A 31 -11.49 7.53 -22.77
C ILE A 31 -10.38 8.41 -22.24
N ARG A 32 -9.37 8.65 -23.05
CA ARG A 32 -8.37 9.70 -22.90
C ARG A 32 -8.45 10.69 -24.03
N PHE A 33 -7.69 11.77 -23.92
CA PHE A 33 -7.54 12.73 -25.01
C PHE A 33 -6.09 12.75 -25.49
N LEU A 34 -5.89 12.78 -26.79
CA LEU A 34 -4.60 12.93 -27.43
C LEU A 34 -4.69 14.03 -28.48
N SER A 35 -3.86 15.07 -28.33
CA SER A 35 -3.87 16.24 -29.22
C SER A 35 -5.28 16.84 -29.39
N GLY A 36 -6.05 16.87 -28.30
CA GLY A 36 -7.41 17.39 -28.26
C GLY A 36 -8.51 16.46 -28.78
N TYR A 37 -8.17 15.23 -29.18
CA TYR A 37 -9.16 14.26 -29.67
C TYR A 37 -9.37 13.12 -28.68
N PRO A 38 -10.64 12.69 -28.48
CA PRO A 38 -10.94 11.54 -27.63
C PRO A 38 -10.42 10.24 -28.25
N GLN A 39 -9.77 9.44 -27.44
CA GLN A 39 -9.24 8.13 -27.79
C GLN A 39 -9.57 7.14 -26.68
N LYS A 40 -9.85 5.88 -27.01
CA LYS A 40 -9.97 4.81 -26.04
C LYS A 40 -8.64 4.61 -25.32
N ILE A 41 -8.65 4.39 -23.99
CA ILE A 41 -7.45 3.95 -23.25
C ILE A 41 -7.05 2.55 -23.71
N GLY A 42 -5.80 2.17 -23.49
CA GLY A 42 -5.32 0.81 -23.75
C GLY A 42 -6.07 -0.23 -22.91
N GLY A 43 -6.05 -1.47 -23.37
CA GLY A 43 -6.56 -2.61 -22.63
C GLY A 43 -5.61 -3.04 -21.51
N TRP A 44 -5.92 -4.17 -20.88
CA TRP A 44 -5.06 -4.80 -19.89
C TRP A 44 -5.11 -6.32 -20.01
N VAL A 45 -4.02 -6.96 -19.63
CA VAL A 45 -3.86 -8.42 -19.65
C VAL A 45 -3.36 -8.88 -18.30
N SER A 46 -3.95 -9.92 -17.75
CA SER A 46 -3.49 -10.54 -16.50
C SER A 46 -2.20 -11.34 -16.71
N ASP A 47 -1.29 -11.27 -15.75
CA ASP A 47 -0.12 -12.14 -15.69
C ASP A 47 -0.49 -13.43 -14.94
N PRO A 48 -0.58 -14.59 -15.62
CA PRO A 48 -0.98 -15.84 -14.98
C PRO A 48 0.09 -16.41 -14.04
N THR A 49 1.31 -15.90 -14.09
CA THR A 49 2.42 -16.36 -13.23
C THR A 49 2.38 -15.74 -11.84
N VAL A 50 1.68 -14.62 -11.68
CA VAL A 50 1.55 -13.89 -10.43
C VAL A 50 0.16 -14.11 -9.84
N SER A 51 0.09 -14.94 -8.79
CA SER A 51 -1.13 -15.14 -8.00
C SER A 51 -0.82 -14.87 -6.53
N ILE A 52 -1.43 -13.84 -5.97
CA ILE A 52 -1.17 -13.36 -4.61
C ILE A 52 -2.35 -13.66 -3.67
N ASN A 53 -2.05 -13.75 -2.38
CA ASN A 53 -3.04 -13.86 -1.31
C ASN A 53 -3.16 -12.50 -0.57
N GLY A 54 -4.39 -12.08 -0.30
CA GLY A 54 -4.69 -10.79 0.33
C GLY A 54 -4.83 -9.65 -0.68
N ILE A 55 -5.18 -8.46 -0.18
CA ILE A 55 -5.34 -7.24 -0.98
C ILE A 55 -3.98 -6.57 -1.11
N CYS A 56 -3.50 -6.39 -2.34
CA CYS A 56 -2.25 -5.66 -2.56
C CYS A 56 -2.37 -4.21 -2.09
N ARG A 57 -1.36 -3.76 -1.34
CA ARG A 57 -1.29 -2.41 -0.80
C ARG A 57 -0.25 -1.54 -1.49
N GLU A 58 0.84 -2.13 -1.95
CA GLU A 58 1.90 -1.39 -2.63
C GLU A 58 2.70 -2.34 -3.52
N MET A 59 3.25 -1.79 -4.58
CA MET A 59 4.22 -2.44 -5.45
C MET A 59 5.46 -1.56 -5.58
N PHE A 60 6.63 -2.18 -5.63
CA PHE A 60 7.89 -1.48 -5.81
C PHE A 60 8.84 -2.30 -6.69
N ASN A 61 9.45 -1.66 -7.67
CA ASN A 61 10.33 -2.32 -8.62
C ASN A 61 11.69 -1.64 -8.68
N TYR A 62 12.74 -2.45 -8.62
CA TYR A 62 14.11 -1.98 -8.86
C TYR A 62 14.96 -3.09 -9.52
N VAL A 63 16.15 -2.71 -10.00
CA VAL A 63 17.11 -3.62 -10.60
C VAL A 63 18.39 -3.63 -9.76
N THR A 64 18.87 -4.83 -9.46
CA THR A 64 20.13 -5.03 -8.75
C THR A 64 21.34 -4.81 -9.67
N SER A 65 22.53 -4.72 -9.07
CA SER A 65 23.80 -4.64 -9.85
C SER A 65 24.05 -5.87 -10.73
N ASN A 66 23.41 -7.00 -10.41
CA ASN A 66 23.46 -8.23 -11.21
C ASN A 66 22.40 -8.29 -12.32
N SER A 67 21.66 -7.19 -12.53
CA SER A 67 20.57 -7.08 -13.51
C SER A 67 19.31 -7.90 -13.17
N ASP A 68 19.14 -8.33 -11.93
CA ASP A 68 17.89 -8.95 -11.50
C ASP A 68 16.84 -7.85 -11.30
N ASN A 69 15.74 -7.97 -12.04
CA ASN A 69 14.61 -7.09 -11.92
C ASN A 69 13.66 -7.65 -10.86
N ILE A 70 13.60 -7.00 -9.71
CA ILE A 70 12.82 -7.44 -8.56
C ILE A 70 11.56 -6.58 -8.46
N LEU A 71 10.39 -7.22 -8.42
CA LEU A 71 9.12 -6.57 -8.11
C LEU A 71 8.63 -7.05 -6.74
N TRP A 72 8.62 -6.15 -5.77
CA TRP A 72 7.99 -6.38 -4.47
C TRP A 72 6.49 -6.13 -4.55
N ILE A 73 5.72 -7.04 -3.96
CA ILE A 73 4.26 -6.95 -3.88
C ILE A 73 3.86 -7.18 -2.43
N GLY A 74 3.38 -6.15 -1.76
CA GLY A 74 2.90 -6.24 -0.38
C GLY A 74 1.40 -6.28 -0.31
N THR A 75 0.88 -7.32 0.32
CA THR A 75 -0.55 -7.51 0.54
C THR A 75 -0.91 -7.36 2.02
N THR A 76 -2.17 -7.41 2.34
CA THR A 76 -2.64 -7.46 3.75
C THR A 76 -2.11 -8.66 4.51
N ASN A 77 -1.80 -9.76 3.80
CA ASN A 77 -1.44 -11.04 4.41
C ASN A 77 0.02 -11.41 4.21
N HIS A 78 0.61 -11.04 3.07
CA HIS A 78 1.91 -11.53 2.62
C HIS A 78 2.77 -10.43 2.01
N LEU A 79 4.06 -10.75 1.94
CA LEU A 79 5.07 -10.00 1.20
C LEU A 79 5.68 -10.93 0.15
N TYR A 80 5.51 -10.58 -1.11
CA TYR A 80 6.06 -11.34 -2.23
C TYR A 80 7.16 -10.57 -2.95
N ALA A 81 8.10 -11.32 -3.52
CA ALA A 81 9.02 -10.83 -4.52
C ALA A 81 8.85 -11.63 -5.82
N GLU A 82 8.63 -10.96 -6.93
CA GLU A 82 8.64 -11.56 -8.26
C GLU A 82 10.00 -11.29 -8.91
N VAL A 83 10.64 -12.34 -9.39
CA VAL A 83 11.92 -12.27 -10.10
C VAL A 83 11.90 -13.28 -11.25
N GLY A 84 12.05 -12.80 -12.47
CA GLY A 84 12.11 -13.65 -13.65
C GLY A 84 10.87 -14.53 -13.87
N GLY A 85 9.69 -14.06 -13.49
CA GLY A 85 8.43 -14.80 -13.61
C GLY A 85 8.16 -15.76 -12.45
N ASN A 86 9.01 -15.78 -11.41
CA ASN A 86 8.80 -16.59 -10.22
C ASN A 86 8.37 -15.72 -9.04
N LEU A 87 7.23 -16.03 -8.46
CA LEU A 87 6.72 -15.38 -7.24
C LEU A 87 7.20 -16.14 -5.99
N GLN A 88 7.89 -15.44 -5.09
CA GLN A 88 8.40 -15.98 -3.83
C GLN A 88 7.74 -15.29 -2.64
N ASP A 89 7.28 -16.06 -1.65
CA ASP A 89 6.79 -15.53 -0.39
C ASP A 89 7.96 -15.27 0.58
N LEU A 90 8.23 -13.99 0.81
CA LEU A 90 9.29 -13.50 1.70
C LEU A 90 8.73 -12.80 2.95
N THR A 91 7.47 -13.06 3.29
CA THR A 91 6.78 -12.47 4.45
C THR A 91 7.61 -12.68 5.72
N PRO A 92 7.97 -11.61 6.45
CA PRO A 92 8.73 -11.73 7.67
C PRO A 92 8.04 -12.59 8.72
N ALA A 93 8.82 -13.37 9.45
CA ALA A 93 8.33 -14.12 10.60
C ALA A 93 8.19 -13.20 11.82
N ARG A 94 7.05 -13.28 12.50
CA ARG A 94 6.83 -12.68 13.82
C ARG A 94 7.48 -13.50 14.92
N ALA A 95 7.33 -14.81 14.86
CA ALA A 95 7.87 -15.75 15.81
C ALA A 95 8.09 -17.12 15.17
N THR A 96 9.07 -17.85 15.64
CA THR A 96 9.33 -19.23 15.24
C THR A 96 9.42 -20.10 16.49
N PHE A 97 8.65 -21.17 16.50
CA PHE A 97 8.62 -22.16 17.57
C PHE A 97 9.14 -23.50 17.06
N THR A 98 9.95 -24.16 17.87
CA THR A 98 10.54 -25.46 17.57
C THR A 98 10.44 -26.37 18.79
N SER A 99 10.81 -27.65 18.65
CA SER A 99 10.91 -28.60 19.76
C SER A 99 11.63 -27.99 20.99
N PRO A 100 11.16 -28.27 22.22
CA PRO A 100 10.06 -29.17 22.58
C PRO A 100 8.65 -28.53 22.56
N THR A 101 8.53 -27.23 22.36
CA THR A 101 7.26 -26.49 22.45
C THR A 101 6.20 -26.96 21.43
N THR A 102 6.69 -27.49 20.31
CA THR A 102 5.83 -27.94 19.19
C THR A 102 5.70 -29.45 19.08
N ASN A 103 6.19 -30.22 20.08
CA ASN A 103 6.09 -31.68 20.05
C ASN A 103 4.64 -32.14 20.11
N ASN A 104 4.22 -32.94 19.11
CA ASN A 104 2.87 -33.49 19.01
C ASN A 104 1.77 -32.43 19.23
N CYS A 105 1.93 -31.26 18.62
CA CYS A 105 1.07 -30.11 18.89
C CYS A 105 -0.30 -30.16 18.22
N PHE A 106 -0.59 -31.18 17.41
CA PHE A 106 -1.86 -31.28 16.68
C PHE A 106 -2.83 -32.25 17.35
N ASP A 107 -4.02 -31.78 17.69
CA ASP A 107 -5.11 -32.57 18.24
C ASP A 107 -6.25 -32.67 17.22
N THR A 108 -6.55 -33.85 16.75
CA THR A 108 -7.63 -34.15 15.82
C THR A 108 -8.87 -34.69 16.54
N THR A 109 -10.05 -34.44 15.99
CA THR A 109 -11.33 -35.00 16.46
C THR A 109 -11.98 -35.76 15.32
N ASN A 110 -12.37 -37.00 15.58
CA ASN A 110 -13.02 -37.86 14.58
C ASN A 110 -14.18 -37.17 13.86
N GLY A 111 -14.19 -37.21 12.54
CA GLY A 111 -15.17 -36.56 11.68
C GLY A 111 -14.94 -35.03 11.46
N SER A 112 -14.02 -34.42 12.17
CA SER A 112 -13.75 -32.97 12.06
C SER A 112 -12.66 -32.64 11.04
N ARG A 113 -12.81 -31.50 10.39
CA ARG A 113 -11.75 -30.83 9.61
C ARG A 113 -11.04 -29.74 10.42
N ILE A 114 -11.51 -29.44 11.63
CA ILE A 114 -10.87 -28.49 12.52
C ILE A 114 -9.89 -29.25 13.40
N VAL A 115 -8.64 -28.79 13.40
CA VAL A 115 -7.54 -29.34 14.20
C VAL A 115 -7.14 -28.30 15.22
N ASN A 116 -7.08 -28.71 16.50
CA ASN A 116 -6.55 -27.84 17.55
C ASN A 116 -5.02 -27.95 17.54
N VAL A 117 -4.36 -26.79 17.65
CA VAL A 117 -2.89 -26.69 17.70
C VAL A 117 -2.49 -26.13 19.05
N ASN A 118 -1.67 -26.88 19.79
CA ASN A 118 -1.16 -26.51 21.10
C ASN A 118 0.30 -26.07 20.99
N ILE A 119 0.56 -24.78 21.16
CA ILE A 119 1.92 -24.18 21.20
C ILE A 119 1.91 -23.11 22.27
N THR A 120 2.56 -23.39 23.40
CA THR A 120 2.59 -22.47 24.55
C THR A 120 3.14 -21.10 24.18
N GLY A 121 2.37 -20.06 24.46
CA GLY A 121 2.78 -18.68 24.24
C GLY A 121 2.90 -18.29 22.77
N HIS A 122 2.11 -18.89 21.87
CA HIS A 122 2.18 -18.64 20.41
C HIS A 122 1.96 -17.18 20.01
N GLY A 123 1.34 -16.37 20.87
CA GLY A 123 1.15 -14.93 20.65
C GLY A 123 0.21 -14.56 19.50
N VAL A 124 -0.62 -15.50 19.04
CA VAL A 124 -1.72 -15.21 18.11
C VAL A 124 -2.75 -14.36 18.83
N ASN A 125 -3.14 -13.23 18.24
CA ASN A 125 -4.07 -12.29 18.86
C ASN A 125 -5.40 -12.17 18.12
N ALA A 126 -5.47 -12.69 16.89
CA ALA A 126 -6.66 -12.62 16.06
C ALA A 126 -6.75 -13.81 15.11
N THR A 127 -7.96 -14.11 14.68
CA THR A 127 -8.20 -14.97 13.51
C THR A 127 -7.66 -14.28 12.26
N GLY A 128 -7.21 -15.07 11.28
CA GLY A 128 -6.65 -14.53 10.05
C GLY A 128 -5.12 -14.39 10.02
N GLU A 129 -4.43 -14.54 11.16
CA GLU A 129 -2.97 -14.68 11.17
C GLU A 129 -2.55 -15.98 10.45
N TYR A 130 -1.34 -15.97 9.87
CA TYR A 130 -0.82 -17.12 9.14
C TYR A 130 0.31 -17.81 9.91
N VAL A 131 0.31 -19.14 9.84
CA VAL A 131 1.36 -20.00 10.40
C VAL A 131 1.74 -21.06 9.38
N THR A 132 3.04 -21.23 9.17
CA THR A 132 3.60 -22.28 8.31
C THR A 132 4.18 -23.38 9.18
N PHE A 133 3.75 -24.61 8.96
CA PHE A 133 4.33 -25.77 9.64
C PHE A 133 5.25 -26.55 8.72
N SER A 134 6.33 -27.10 9.32
CA SER A 134 7.25 -28.02 8.66
C SER A 134 7.77 -29.04 9.66
N GLY A 135 8.28 -30.18 9.16
CA GLY A 135 8.79 -31.25 10.00
C GLY A 135 7.70 -32.10 10.69
N VAL A 136 6.45 -31.93 10.32
CA VAL A 136 5.36 -32.78 10.81
C VAL A 136 5.51 -34.19 10.27
N VAL A 137 5.36 -35.20 11.14
CA VAL A 137 5.58 -36.62 10.82
C VAL A 137 4.29 -37.42 10.92
N GLY A 138 4.10 -38.33 9.95
CA GLY A 138 3.04 -39.35 9.90
C GLY A 138 1.66 -38.80 9.59
N PRO A 139 0.70 -39.62 9.24
CA PRO A 139 -0.69 -39.22 9.22
C PRO A 139 -1.16 -39.00 10.67
N ILE A 140 -1.91 -37.93 10.95
CA ILE A 140 -2.47 -37.63 12.27
C ILE A 140 -3.98 -37.75 12.16
N GLY A 141 -4.57 -38.71 12.90
CA GLY A 141 -5.99 -38.96 12.81
C GLY A 141 -6.50 -39.33 11.41
N GLY A 142 -5.63 -39.91 10.56
CA GLY A 142 -5.96 -40.23 9.17
C GLY A 142 -5.78 -39.09 8.17
N ILE A 143 -5.46 -37.89 8.62
CA ILE A 143 -5.13 -36.75 7.77
C ILE A 143 -3.68 -36.91 7.27
N PRO A 144 -3.41 -36.77 5.95
CA PRO A 144 -2.07 -36.95 5.38
C PRO A 144 -1.04 -35.99 5.95
N GLN A 145 0.19 -36.46 6.14
CA GLN A 145 1.34 -35.65 6.59
C GLN A 145 1.56 -34.40 5.73
N ALA A 146 1.46 -34.53 4.41
CA ALA A 146 1.70 -33.44 3.48
C ALA A 146 0.74 -32.26 3.69
N GLU A 147 -0.46 -32.54 4.18
CA GLU A 147 -1.46 -31.50 4.44
C GLU A 147 -1.07 -30.64 5.65
N PHE A 148 -0.39 -31.21 6.64
CA PHE A 148 0.10 -30.44 7.79
C PHE A 148 1.37 -29.64 7.51
N ASN A 149 2.24 -30.10 6.60
CA ASN A 149 3.46 -29.38 6.21
C ASN A 149 3.15 -28.30 5.17
N ALA A 150 2.31 -27.35 5.57
CA ALA A 150 1.78 -26.28 4.73
C ALA A 150 1.58 -25.00 5.55
N GLU A 151 1.17 -23.95 4.86
CA GLU A 151 0.70 -22.72 5.47
C GLU A 151 -0.78 -22.80 5.78
N PHE A 152 -1.16 -22.31 6.96
CA PHE A 152 -2.54 -22.23 7.43
C PHE A 152 -2.89 -20.85 7.91
N GLN A 153 -4.10 -20.43 7.62
CA GLN A 153 -4.71 -19.30 8.31
C GLN A 153 -5.29 -19.80 9.65
N VAL A 154 -5.07 -19.06 10.71
CA VAL A 154 -5.67 -19.31 12.02
C VAL A 154 -7.20 -19.21 11.88
N TYR A 155 -7.87 -20.33 12.04
CA TYR A 155 -9.32 -20.44 11.93
C TYR A 155 -10.05 -19.87 13.14
N ALA A 156 -9.58 -20.20 14.35
CA ALA A 156 -10.10 -19.69 15.59
C ALA A 156 -9.01 -19.61 16.66
N LEU A 157 -9.09 -18.58 17.51
CA LEU A 157 -8.27 -18.46 18.71
C LEU A 157 -9.05 -19.12 19.87
N VAL A 158 -8.41 -20.02 20.60
CA VAL A 158 -8.99 -20.70 21.77
C VAL A 158 -8.51 -20.03 23.05
N ASP A 159 -7.19 -19.95 23.26
CA ASP A 159 -6.56 -19.27 24.40
C ASP A 159 -5.11 -18.88 24.06
N SER A 160 -4.27 -18.57 25.06
CA SER A 160 -2.88 -18.15 24.87
C SER A 160 -1.96 -19.25 24.32
N ASP A 161 -2.37 -20.52 24.46
CA ASP A 161 -1.56 -21.70 24.13
C ASP A 161 -2.21 -22.56 23.05
N ASN A 162 -3.48 -22.29 22.70
CA ASN A 162 -4.26 -23.07 21.76
C ASN A 162 -4.94 -22.20 20.69
N PHE A 163 -4.83 -22.63 19.45
CA PHE A 163 -5.58 -22.10 18.32
C PHE A 163 -6.02 -23.22 17.38
N GLN A 164 -6.87 -22.92 16.42
CA GLN A 164 -7.41 -23.89 15.48
C GLN A 164 -7.01 -23.56 14.06
N ILE A 165 -6.76 -24.61 13.27
CA ILE A 165 -6.57 -24.56 11.83
C ILE A 165 -7.62 -25.43 11.14
N GLN A 166 -7.90 -25.14 9.88
CA GLN A 166 -8.81 -25.93 9.08
C GLN A 166 -8.05 -26.70 8.00
N VAL A 167 -8.23 -28.00 7.97
CA VAL A 167 -7.66 -28.91 6.99
C VAL A 167 -8.72 -29.33 5.95
N THR A 168 -8.27 -29.86 4.81
CA THR A 168 -9.20 -30.31 3.74
C THR A 168 -9.78 -31.70 4.00
N THR A 169 -8.97 -32.58 4.62
CA THR A 169 -9.35 -33.97 4.93
C THR A 169 -9.95 -34.04 6.33
N ALA A 170 -11.15 -34.65 6.46
CA ALA A 170 -11.74 -34.89 7.77
C ALA A 170 -10.97 -36.00 8.52
N ALA A 171 -10.72 -35.79 9.81
CA ALA A 171 -10.05 -36.79 10.65
C ALA A 171 -10.91 -38.05 10.80
N THR A 172 -10.30 -39.24 10.72
CA THR A 172 -10.93 -40.53 10.92
C THR A 172 -10.80 -41.07 12.35
N SER A 173 -10.04 -40.40 13.19
CA SER A 173 -9.87 -40.70 14.62
C SER A 173 -9.53 -39.47 15.44
N THR A 174 -9.86 -39.52 16.73
CA THR A 174 -9.43 -38.54 17.71
C THR A 174 -8.06 -38.93 18.23
N THR A 175 -7.04 -38.11 17.99
CA THR A 175 -5.65 -38.39 18.42
C THR A 175 -4.81 -37.13 18.44
N THR A 176 -3.75 -37.18 19.23
CA THR A 176 -2.69 -36.15 19.28
C THR A 176 -1.47 -36.65 18.50
N GLY A 177 -0.81 -35.78 17.73
CA GLY A 177 0.35 -36.22 16.95
C GLY A 177 1.12 -35.08 16.30
N GLY A 178 2.02 -35.46 15.38
CA GLY A 178 2.86 -34.55 14.60
C GLY A 178 4.35 -34.78 14.74
N GLY A 179 4.80 -35.49 15.79
CA GLY A 179 6.21 -35.80 16.01
C GLY A 179 6.95 -34.75 16.86
N THR A 180 8.28 -34.85 16.89
CA THR A 180 9.14 -34.07 17.79
C THR A 180 10.06 -33.07 17.10
N ALA A 181 9.91 -32.90 15.80
CA ALA A 181 10.77 -31.99 14.99
C ALA A 181 9.96 -30.93 14.24
N ILE A 182 8.79 -30.57 14.78
CA ILE A 182 7.88 -29.59 14.15
C ILE A 182 8.48 -28.20 14.32
N THR A 183 8.48 -27.44 13.23
CA THR A 183 8.73 -26.02 13.24
C THR A 183 7.44 -25.29 12.85
N ALA A 184 7.01 -24.33 13.66
CA ALA A 184 5.90 -23.45 13.42
C ALA A 184 6.41 -21.99 13.24
N VAL A 185 6.20 -21.41 12.07
CA VAL A 185 6.60 -20.05 11.73
C VAL A 185 5.34 -19.20 11.63
N PHE A 186 5.14 -18.30 12.57
CA PHE A 186 4.04 -17.34 12.54
C PHE A 186 4.46 -16.11 11.75
N LEU A 187 3.65 -15.74 10.77
CA LEU A 187 3.91 -14.61 9.88
C LEU A 187 3.38 -13.30 10.47
N ILE A 188 3.95 -12.18 10.02
CA ILE A 188 3.38 -10.86 10.31
C ILE A 188 2.13 -10.63 9.46
N LEU A 189 1.19 -9.83 9.98
CA LEU A 189 0.09 -9.26 9.19
C LEU A 189 0.34 -7.79 8.93
N ALA A 190 0.07 -7.34 7.70
CA ALA A 190 0.12 -5.92 7.37
C ALA A 190 -1.03 -5.15 8.04
N GLY A 191 -2.21 -5.75 8.15
CA GLY A 191 -3.37 -5.16 8.80
C GLY A 191 -4.68 -5.55 8.13
N ASN A 192 -5.72 -4.77 8.37
CA ASN A 192 -7.06 -5.05 7.86
C ASN A 192 -7.18 -4.77 6.35
N ASP A 193 -8.14 -5.44 5.73
CA ASP A 193 -8.49 -5.23 4.32
C ASP A 193 -9.21 -3.90 4.06
N ILE A 194 -9.81 -3.33 5.09
CA ILE A 194 -10.56 -2.07 5.04
C ILE A 194 -10.28 -1.23 6.27
N ASP A 195 -10.52 0.08 6.16
CA ASP A 195 -10.60 0.94 7.34
C ASP A 195 -11.84 0.58 8.16
N LEU A 196 -11.65 0.38 9.46
CA LEU A 196 -12.74 0.10 10.39
C LEU A 196 -12.99 1.31 11.27
N TYR A 197 -14.19 1.88 11.14
CA TYR A 197 -14.66 2.99 11.97
C TYR A 197 -15.76 2.52 12.91
N GLY A 198 -15.58 2.76 14.18
CA GLY A 198 -16.56 2.44 15.21
C GLY A 198 -16.94 3.66 16.02
N TYR A 199 -18.15 4.19 15.80
CA TYR A 199 -18.72 5.28 16.59
C TYR A 199 -20.03 4.85 17.24
N GLY A 200 -20.20 5.18 18.54
CA GLY A 200 -21.47 5.04 19.24
C GLY A 200 -21.85 3.61 19.62
N TRP A 201 -23.15 3.36 19.67
CA TRP A 201 -23.75 2.14 20.24
C TRP A 201 -23.49 0.86 19.45
N SER A 202 -23.15 0.96 18.18
CA SER A 202 -22.84 -0.20 17.29
C SER A 202 -21.34 -0.43 17.11
N ALA A 203 -20.49 0.38 17.72
CA ALA A 203 -19.05 0.31 17.54
C ALA A 203 -18.43 -0.79 18.42
N GLY A 204 -18.22 -1.97 17.84
CA GLY A 204 -17.59 -3.11 18.50
C GLY A 204 -18.56 -4.15 19.03
N ALA A 205 -18.02 -5.19 19.66
CA ALA A 205 -18.80 -6.30 20.19
C ALA A 205 -19.73 -5.85 21.32
N TRP A 206 -20.95 -6.40 21.35
CA TRP A 206 -21.88 -6.28 22.47
C TRP A 206 -21.20 -6.76 23.75
N SER A 207 -21.40 -6.04 24.86
CA SER A 207 -20.79 -6.31 26.17
C SER A 207 -19.29 -5.96 26.32
N ARG A 208 -18.75 -5.09 25.47
CA ARG A 208 -17.37 -4.65 25.55
C ARG A 208 -17.05 -3.78 26.77
N LEU A 209 -18.03 -3.03 27.25
CA LEU A 209 -17.96 -2.19 28.47
C LEU A 209 -19.33 -2.22 29.17
N GLY A 210 -19.37 -1.88 30.48
CA GLY A 210 -20.62 -1.82 31.25
C GLY A 210 -21.63 -0.82 30.66
N TRP A 211 -22.92 -1.03 30.93
CA TRP A 211 -24.00 -0.14 30.53
C TRP A 211 -23.73 1.29 31.04
N GLY A 212 -23.73 2.24 30.14
CA GLY A 212 -23.48 3.66 30.47
C GLY A 212 -22.04 4.13 30.34
N THR A 213 -21.06 3.26 30.02
CA THR A 213 -19.70 3.69 29.64
C THR A 213 -19.68 4.01 28.15
N GLY A 214 -19.72 5.31 27.83
CA GLY A 214 -19.43 5.76 26.45
C GLY A 214 -18.01 5.40 26.05
N THR A 215 -17.81 4.98 24.80
CA THR A 215 -16.46 4.83 24.25
C THR A 215 -15.86 6.22 24.11
N LEU A 216 -14.93 6.58 24.98
CA LEU A 216 -14.27 7.88 24.99
C LEU A 216 -13.33 8.10 23.81
N THR A 217 -12.96 7.03 23.10
CA THR A 217 -12.16 7.07 21.88
C THR A 217 -12.87 6.31 20.78
N PRO A 218 -13.06 6.91 19.59
CA PRO A 218 -13.54 6.17 18.45
C PRO A 218 -12.57 5.03 18.15
N LEU A 219 -13.08 3.83 17.93
CA LEU A 219 -12.28 2.72 17.45
C LEU A 219 -12.05 2.97 15.94
N VAL A 220 -10.94 3.61 15.61
CA VAL A 220 -10.49 3.75 14.25
C VAL A 220 -9.31 2.81 14.07
N ILE A 221 -9.47 1.81 13.23
CA ILE A 221 -8.39 0.92 12.84
C ILE A 221 -8.15 1.17 11.35
N ASP A 222 -7.15 2.00 11.08
CA ASP A 222 -6.75 2.32 9.73
C ASP A 222 -6.13 1.08 9.07
N GLN A 223 -6.41 0.88 7.80
CA GLN A 223 -5.63 -0.04 6.99
C GLN A 223 -4.17 0.37 7.01
N ARG A 224 -3.27 -0.58 6.76
CA ARG A 224 -1.85 -0.31 6.68
C ARG A 224 -1.35 -0.54 5.27
N ASP A 225 -0.44 0.34 4.86
CA ASP A 225 0.25 0.24 3.58
C ASP A 225 1.65 -0.32 3.79
N TRP A 226 2.17 -0.97 2.77
CA TRP A 226 3.57 -1.30 2.69
C TRP A 226 4.34 -0.11 2.12
N TRP A 227 5.59 0.06 2.60
CA TRP A 227 6.57 0.99 2.06
C TRP A 227 7.83 0.24 1.75
N TYR A 228 8.40 0.52 0.58
CA TYR A 228 9.61 -0.11 0.08
C TYR A 228 10.58 0.93 -0.40
N ASP A 229 11.85 0.59 -0.28
CA ASP A 229 12.95 1.22 -0.99
C ASP A 229 14.12 0.23 -1.07
N HIS A 230 15.16 0.59 -1.79
CA HIS A 230 16.36 -0.20 -1.88
C HIS A 230 17.60 0.59 -1.46
N PHE A 231 18.54 -0.08 -0.83
CA PHE A 231 19.84 0.45 -0.52
C PHE A 231 20.87 -0.44 -1.21
N ASP A 232 21.47 0.05 -2.31
CA ASP A 232 22.22 -0.77 -3.27
C ASP A 232 21.36 -1.94 -3.80
N ASN A 233 21.76 -3.18 -3.53
CA ASN A 233 21.03 -4.38 -3.90
C ASN A 233 20.02 -4.85 -2.84
N ASP A 234 20.15 -4.36 -1.61
CA ASP A 234 19.32 -4.79 -0.49
C ASP A 234 18.00 -4.03 -0.44
N SER A 235 16.97 -4.66 0.06
CA SER A 235 15.65 -4.04 0.21
C SER A 235 15.37 -3.66 1.66
N VAL A 236 14.83 -2.47 1.83
CA VAL A 236 14.31 -1.97 3.10
C VAL A 236 12.82 -1.76 2.98
N MET A 237 12.08 -2.16 3.98
CA MET A 237 10.63 -2.12 3.93
C MET A 237 10.00 -1.95 5.31
N ASN A 238 8.81 -1.41 5.37
CA ASN A 238 8.00 -1.41 6.57
C ASN A 238 6.51 -1.47 6.24
N ILE A 239 5.74 -2.00 7.18
CA ILE A 239 4.31 -1.80 7.23
C ILE A 239 4.07 -0.47 7.95
N ARG A 240 3.23 0.40 7.39
CA ARG A 240 2.88 1.67 7.99
C ARG A 240 2.48 1.50 9.46
N ASN A 241 3.09 2.31 10.33
CA ASN A 241 2.89 2.23 11.77
C ASN A 241 3.28 0.87 12.37
N GLY A 242 4.29 0.23 11.79
CA GLY A 242 4.85 -1.06 12.19
C GLY A 242 6.37 -1.05 12.24
N ALA A 243 6.96 -2.21 12.50
CA ALA A 243 8.41 -2.37 12.53
C ALA A 243 9.03 -2.28 11.12
N PRO A 244 10.27 -1.80 10.99
CA PRO A 244 11.04 -1.88 9.78
C PRO A 244 11.65 -3.27 9.59
N TYR A 245 11.75 -3.70 8.33
CA TYR A 245 12.35 -4.96 7.91
C TYR A 245 13.46 -4.72 6.90
N TYR A 246 14.35 -5.70 6.81
CA TYR A 246 15.50 -5.70 5.93
C TYR A 246 15.61 -7.06 5.23
N TRP A 247 15.86 -7.02 3.92
CA TRP A 247 16.16 -8.20 3.14
C TRP A 247 17.46 -7.98 2.39
N SER A 248 18.46 -8.85 2.67
CA SER A 248 19.75 -8.79 1.99
C SER A 248 19.69 -9.57 0.69
N TYR A 249 20.17 -8.97 -0.39
CA TYR A 249 20.27 -9.61 -1.69
C TYR A 249 21.25 -10.80 -1.71
N GLU A 250 22.24 -10.82 -0.80
CA GLU A 250 23.12 -11.98 -0.62
C GLU A 250 22.37 -13.22 -0.13
N SER A 251 21.23 -13.02 0.52
CA SER A 251 20.29 -14.09 0.83
C SER A 251 19.60 -14.55 -0.44
N THR A 252 19.35 -15.85 -0.55
CA THR A 252 18.55 -16.35 -1.68
C THR A 252 17.09 -15.93 -1.53
N PHE A 253 16.33 -15.89 -2.62
CA PHE A 253 14.88 -15.63 -2.59
C PHE A 253 14.05 -16.70 -1.84
N SER A 254 14.70 -17.61 -1.12
CA SER A 254 14.09 -18.54 -0.18
C SER A 254 14.17 -18.08 1.28
N VAL A 255 14.94 -17.02 1.55
CA VAL A 255 15.13 -16.48 2.90
C VAL A 255 14.20 -15.29 3.10
N ARG A 256 13.35 -15.38 4.11
CA ARG A 256 12.39 -14.33 4.47
C ARG A 256 13.10 -13.05 4.93
N ALA A 257 12.46 -11.90 4.71
CA ALA A 257 12.92 -10.65 5.29
C ALA A 257 12.92 -10.72 6.83
N VAL A 258 13.88 -10.06 7.45
CA VAL A 258 14.08 -10.07 8.91
C VAL A 258 13.81 -8.69 9.51
N PRO A 259 13.44 -8.59 10.81
CA PRO A 259 13.39 -7.31 11.49
C PRO A 259 14.72 -6.56 11.34
N MET A 260 14.67 -5.28 10.99
CA MET A 260 15.88 -4.46 10.76
C MET A 260 16.76 -4.37 12.02
N SER A 261 16.18 -4.42 13.22
CA SER A 261 16.92 -4.48 14.49
C SER A 261 17.78 -5.75 14.61
N THR A 262 17.27 -6.87 14.09
CA THR A 262 18.03 -8.14 14.04
C THR A 262 19.18 -8.05 13.04
N ALA A 263 18.91 -7.50 11.84
CA ALA A 263 19.94 -7.28 10.82
C ALA A 263 21.03 -6.32 11.33
N ALA A 264 20.65 -5.22 12.00
CA ALA A 264 21.58 -4.28 12.61
C ALA A 264 22.49 -4.94 13.65
N THR A 265 21.90 -5.77 14.52
CA THR A 265 22.68 -6.51 15.53
C THR A 265 23.66 -7.50 14.87
N ALA A 266 23.23 -8.20 13.83
CA ALA A 266 24.09 -9.13 13.08
C ALA A 266 25.24 -8.40 12.35
N ALA A 267 25.01 -7.17 11.91
CA ALA A 267 26.03 -6.31 11.30
C ALA A 267 26.95 -5.60 12.31
N GLY A 268 26.76 -5.83 13.63
CA GLY A 268 27.59 -5.25 14.69
C GLY A 268 27.13 -3.87 15.18
N PHE A 269 25.95 -3.40 14.76
CA PHE A 269 25.35 -2.16 15.24
C PHE A 269 24.40 -2.39 16.42
N VAL A 270 23.96 -1.30 17.05
CA VAL A 270 23.03 -1.37 18.19
C VAL A 270 21.60 -1.52 17.69
N GLY A 271 21.10 -2.75 17.63
CA GLY A 271 19.75 -3.06 17.13
C GLY A 271 18.62 -2.36 17.89
N ALA A 272 18.81 -2.07 19.21
CA ALA A 272 17.85 -1.30 20.01
C ALA A 272 17.72 0.17 19.57
N ASN A 273 18.67 0.70 18.79
CA ASN A 273 18.62 2.05 18.25
C ASN A 273 17.89 2.13 16.90
N VAL A 274 17.63 1.00 16.24
CA VAL A 274 16.71 0.94 15.10
C VAL A 274 15.32 1.36 15.58
N PRO A 275 14.59 2.21 14.84
CA PRO A 275 13.21 2.55 15.22
C PRO A 275 12.35 1.29 15.36
N ALA A 276 11.67 1.14 16.50
CA ALA A 276 10.77 0.01 16.73
C ALA A 276 9.49 0.11 15.90
N GLN A 277 9.11 1.33 15.54
CA GLN A 277 7.88 1.64 14.80
C GLN A 277 8.11 2.83 13.87
N VAL A 278 7.62 2.74 12.63
CA VAL A 278 7.78 3.78 11.59
C VAL A 278 6.50 3.92 10.78
N MET A 279 6.18 5.15 10.37
CA MET A 279 5.12 5.38 9.39
C MET A 279 5.59 5.02 7.98
N GLN A 280 6.78 5.48 7.59
CA GLN A 280 7.36 5.24 6.27
C GLN A 280 8.88 5.22 6.34
N LEU A 281 9.49 4.22 5.69
CA LEU A 281 10.90 4.23 5.33
C LEU A 281 11.09 4.78 3.92
N MET A 282 12.19 5.45 3.68
CA MET A 282 12.63 5.88 2.36
C MET A 282 14.15 6.09 2.34
N VAL A 283 14.81 5.72 1.27
CA VAL A 283 16.22 6.01 1.06
C VAL A 283 16.36 7.35 0.34
N SER A 284 17.14 8.24 0.91
CA SER A 284 17.60 9.43 0.20
C SER A 284 18.73 9.02 -0.72
N GLN A 285 18.40 8.73 -1.98
CA GLN A 285 19.34 8.13 -2.94
C GLN A 285 20.54 9.03 -3.26
N ASN A 286 20.34 10.35 -3.27
CA ASN A 286 21.39 11.31 -3.60
C ASN A 286 22.48 11.40 -2.52
N ASP A 287 22.11 11.24 -1.27
CA ASP A 287 22.94 11.45 -0.08
C ASP A 287 23.06 10.20 0.78
N ARG A 288 22.54 9.06 0.28
CA ARG A 288 22.72 7.71 0.81
C ARG A 288 22.43 7.57 2.32
N HIS A 289 21.30 8.16 2.72
CA HIS A 289 20.75 7.97 4.07
C HIS A 289 19.43 7.23 4.01
N LEU A 290 19.26 6.24 4.89
CA LEU A 290 17.95 5.62 5.12
C LEU A 290 17.20 6.46 6.14
N CYS A 291 16.04 7.01 5.74
CA CYS A 291 15.21 7.90 6.55
C CYS A 291 13.95 7.17 7.03
N ALA A 292 13.57 7.41 8.27
CA ALA A 292 12.33 6.94 8.90
C ALA A 292 11.46 8.14 9.27
N PHE A 293 10.30 8.25 8.63
CA PHE A 293 9.34 9.33 8.83
C PHE A 293 8.24 8.88 9.78
N GLY A 294 7.98 9.65 10.85
CA GLY A 294 7.13 9.24 11.96
C GLY A 294 7.73 8.01 12.64
N ALA A 295 8.62 8.19 13.59
CA ALA A 295 9.44 7.11 14.10
C ALA A 295 9.44 7.02 15.63
N SER A 296 9.76 5.84 16.18
CA SER A 296 10.03 5.70 17.61
C SER A 296 11.29 6.46 18.00
N GLN A 297 11.30 6.99 19.21
CA GLN A 297 12.44 7.71 19.79
C GLN A 297 13.67 6.80 19.90
N LEU A 298 14.84 7.41 19.92
CA LEU A 298 16.12 6.69 20.02
C LEU A 298 16.17 5.85 21.31
N GLY A 299 16.47 4.56 21.16
CA GLY A 299 16.58 3.63 22.27
C GLY A 299 15.28 3.38 23.03
N SER A 300 14.13 3.73 22.45
CA SER A 300 12.82 3.61 23.09
C SER A 300 11.76 3.09 22.10
N ALA A 301 10.75 2.39 22.62
CA ALA A 301 9.56 2.03 21.85
C ALA A 301 8.52 3.16 21.78
N THR A 302 8.74 4.30 22.46
CA THR A 302 7.83 5.45 22.43
C THR A 302 7.76 6.03 21.03
N PHE A 303 6.60 5.94 20.41
CA PHE A 303 6.35 6.43 19.06
C PHE A 303 6.04 7.93 19.06
N ASP A 304 6.71 8.68 18.17
CA ASP A 304 6.39 10.08 17.89
C ASP A 304 6.07 10.24 16.40
N PRO A 305 4.80 10.50 16.03
CA PRO A 305 4.37 10.58 14.65
C PRO A 305 4.94 11.77 13.87
N MET A 306 5.60 12.72 14.54
CA MET A 306 6.24 13.90 13.93
C MET A 306 7.76 13.81 13.90
N LEU A 307 8.33 12.73 14.42
CA LEU A 307 9.79 12.53 14.47
C LEU A 307 10.29 11.91 13.17
N ILE A 308 11.32 12.52 12.61
CA ILE A 308 12.09 11.97 11.50
C ILE A 308 13.44 11.51 12.06
N ARG A 309 13.86 10.30 11.71
CA ARG A 309 15.19 9.77 12.05
C ARG A 309 15.87 9.31 10.78
N TRP A 310 17.19 9.35 10.74
CA TRP A 310 17.98 8.82 9.63
C TRP A 310 19.21 8.07 10.14
N ALA A 311 19.54 7.00 9.40
CA ALA A 311 20.73 6.20 9.62
C ALA A 311 21.99 6.97 9.19
N ALA A 312 23.15 6.49 9.57
CA ALA A 312 24.41 7.07 9.15
C ALA A 312 24.63 6.96 7.62
N PHE A 313 25.43 7.85 7.08
CA PHE A 313 25.80 7.86 5.66
C PHE A 313 26.33 6.50 5.22
N ASN A 314 25.76 5.94 4.17
CA ASN A 314 26.12 4.66 3.58
C ASN A 314 26.06 3.45 4.52
N GLU A 315 25.37 3.59 5.66
CA GLU A 315 25.21 2.54 6.69
C GLU A 315 23.72 2.44 7.08
N PRO A 316 22.86 1.80 6.29
CA PRO A 316 21.40 1.79 6.49
C PRO A 316 20.97 1.12 7.80
N LEU A 317 21.85 0.31 8.41
CA LEU A 317 21.61 -0.39 9.67
C LEU A 317 22.16 0.36 10.90
N ASN A 318 22.94 1.44 10.73
CA ASN A 318 23.50 2.24 11.82
C ASN A 318 22.60 3.43 12.19
N TRP A 319 21.77 3.23 13.19
CA TRP A 319 20.80 4.23 13.68
C TRP A 319 21.28 4.95 14.95
N THR A 320 22.55 4.84 15.30
CA THR A 320 23.13 5.45 16.49
C THR A 320 23.79 6.79 16.13
N PRO A 321 23.21 7.94 16.50
CA PRO A 321 23.87 9.22 16.30
C PRO A 321 25.17 9.30 17.09
N SER A 322 26.23 9.80 16.47
CA SER A 322 27.50 10.05 17.13
C SER A 322 28.21 11.28 16.53
N THR A 323 29.21 11.77 17.22
CA THR A 323 30.02 12.90 16.71
C THR A 323 30.89 12.55 15.49
N THR A 324 30.97 11.25 15.16
CA THR A 324 31.80 10.73 14.05
C THR A 324 30.99 10.21 12.89
N ASN A 325 29.68 10.22 12.97
CA ASN A 325 28.80 9.81 11.88
C ASN A 325 27.72 10.87 11.60
N SER A 326 26.95 10.66 10.53
CA SER A 326 25.90 11.58 10.09
C SER A 326 24.49 11.14 10.54
N GLY A 327 24.36 10.06 11.32
CA GLY A 327 23.06 9.62 11.84
C GLY A 327 22.42 10.67 12.75
N GLY A 328 21.10 10.84 12.67
CA GLY A 328 20.45 11.89 13.44
C GLY A 328 18.94 11.80 13.48
N PHE A 329 18.32 12.85 13.99
CA PHE A 329 16.88 12.97 14.05
C PHE A 329 16.44 14.43 14.08
N TYR A 330 15.22 14.69 13.66
CA TYR A 330 14.56 15.98 13.74
C TYR A 330 13.06 15.82 13.95
N ARG A 331 12.45 16.64 14.79
CA ARG A 331 11.01 16.64 15.04
C ARG A 331 10.36 17.83 14.36
N LEU A 332 9.41 17.59 13.46
CA LEU A 332 8.63 18.65 12.82
C LEU A 332 7.74 19.35 13.84
N SER A 333 7.54 20.66 13.63
CA SER A 333 6.86 21.52 14.62
C SER A 333 5.36 21.68 14.36
N ARG A 334 4.89 21.53 13.11
CA ARG A 334 3.47 21.71 12.74
C ARG A 334 2.89 20.45 12.15
N GLY A 335 1.65 20.16 12.54
CA GLY A 335 0.91 18.94 12.24
C GLY A 335 0.80 18.04 13.45
N SER A 336 0.03 16.95 13.33
CA SER A 336 -0.11 15.93 14.38
C SER A 336 0.56 14.62 14.02
N LYS A 337 0.69 14.34 12.71
CA LYS A 337 1.35 13.13 12.19
C LYS A 337 1.90 13.36 10.79
N ILE A 338 3.00 12.72 10.48
CA ILE A 338 3.51 12.61 9.12
C ILE A 338 2.62 11.61 8.37
N VAL A 339 2.13 12.02 7.21
CA VAL A 339 1.28 11.17 6.36
C VAL A 339 2.09 10.49 5.28
N ARG A 340 2.96 11.24 4.58
CA ARG A 340 3.75 10.75 3.46
C ARG A 340 5.06 11.53 3.33
N ALA A 341 6.12 10.86 2.92
CA ALA A 341 7.31 11.48 2.36
C ALA A 341 7.49 11.00 0.92
N ILE A 342 7.85 11.90 0.02
CA ILE A 342 8.09 11.57 -1.39
C ILE A 342 9.29 12.37 -1.92
N ALA A 343 10.19 11.66 -2.61
CA ALA A 343 11.37 12.31 -3.19
C ALA A 343 10.99 13.03 -4.48
N THR A 344 11.48 14.24 -4.62
CA THR A 344 11.62 14.95 -5.88
C THR A 344 13.10 14.97 -6.28
N ARG A 345 13.44 15.61 -7.36
CA ARG A 345 14.84 15.65 -7.82
C ARG A 345 15.78 16.38 -6.87
N GLN A 346 15.30 17.37 -6.12
CA GLN A 346 16.14 18.26 -5.30
C GLN A 346 15.90 18.14 -3.81
N GLU A 347 14.75 17.61 -3.41
CA GLU A 347 14.29 17.60 -2.04
C GLU A 347 13.32 16.44 -1.77
N ILE A 348 13.13 16.15 -0.52
CA ILE A 348 12.08 15.23 -0.05
C ILE A 348 10.93 16.09 0.47
N LEU A 349 9.75 15.95 -0.13
CA LEU A 349 8.53 16.58 0.37
C LEU A 349 7.95 15.71 1.49
N VAL A 350 7.76 16.31 2.65
CA VAL A 350 7.18 15.65 3.82
C VAL A 350 5.80 16.24 4.09
N PHE A 351 4.77 15.45 3.87
CA PHE A 351 3.39 15.79 4.11
C PHE A 351 3.01 15.42 5.54
N THR A 352 2.51 16.38 6.29
CA THR A 352 1.78 16.11 7.53
C THR A 352 0.27 16.15 7.24
N ASP A 353 -0.54 15.98 8.26
CA ASP A 353 -2.00 16.09 8.15
C ASP A 353 -2.49 17.52 7.83
N SER A 354 -1.63 18.54 7.92
CA SER A 354 -2.02 19.94 7.73
C SER A 354 -0.97 20.82 7.03
N THR A 355 0.26 20.33 6.84
CA THR A 355 1.40 21.16 6.42
C THR A 355 2.33 20.33 5.52
N ILE A 356 3.02 20.98 4.61
CA ILE A 356 4.07 20.39 3.78
C ILE A 356 5.41 20.99 4.14
N TYR A 357 6.41 20.13 4.32
CA TYR A 357 7.80 20.51 4.53
C TYR A 357 8.67 20.05 3.36
N SER A 358 9.72 20.85 3.09
CA SER A 358 10.87 20.44 2.31
C SER A 358 11.96 19.95 3.25
N MET A 359 12.51 18.78 2.99
CA MET A 359 13.69 18.22 3.64
C MET A 359 14.80 18.16 2.60
N GLN A 360 15.90 18.86 2.85
CA GLN A 360 17.02 18.96 1.92
C GLN A 360 18.32 18.59 2.61
N PHE A 361 19.16 17.84 1.92
CA PHE A 361 20.51 17.52 2.38
C PHE A 361 21.40 18.77 2.30
N THR A 362 22.09 19.08 3.40
CA THR A 362 22.92 20.30 3.50
C THR A 362 24.40 20.04 3.27
N GLY A 363 24.86 18.80 3.44
CA GLY A 363 26.28 18.46 3.40
C GLY A 363 27.10 19.05 4.55
N THR A 364 26.45 19.52 5.60
CA THR A 364 27.08 20.12 6.80
C THR A 364 26.85 19.24 8.03
N THR A 365 27.23 19.73 9.20
CA THR A 365 26.98 19.06 10.49
C THR A 365 25.47 18.86 10.77
N ASP A 366 24.65 19.80 10.27
CA ASP A 366 23.19 19.64 10.24
C ASP A 366 22.80 18.93 8.96
N VAL A 367 22.91 17.61 8.95
CA VAL A 367 22.79 16.73 7.78
C VAL A 367 21.61 17.08 6.87
N PHE A 368 20.45 17.39 7.46
CA PHE A 368 19.24 17.81 6.74
C PHE A 368 18.71 19.15 7.28
N ALA A 369 18.30 20.02 6.35
CA ALA A 369 17.52 21.21 6.64
C ALA A 369 16.03 20.94 6.37
N PHE A 370 15.17 21.52 7.22
CA PHE A 370 13.72 21.41 7.12
C PHE A 370 13.12 22.80 6.95
N GLN A 371 12.32 22.98 5.90
CA GLN A 371 11.63 24.22 5.61
C GLN A 371 10.14 23.95 5.42
N GLU A 372 9.29 24.74 6.08
CA GLU A 372 7.86 24.73 5.83
C GLU A 372 7.57 25.41 4.48
N LEU A 373 6.87 24.71 3.59
CA LEU A 373 6.51 25.20 2.26
C LEU A 373 5.11 25.81 2.22
N ALA A 374 4.16 25.19 2.89
CA ALA A 374 2.78 25.64 2.97
C ALA A 374 2.06 25.01 4.16
N ASP A 375 1.12 25.74 4.74
CA ASP A 375 0.21 25.32 5.78
C ASP A 375 -1.22 25.22 5.25
N HIS A 376 -2.13 24.64 6.05
CA HIS A 376 -3.53 24.41 5.67
C HIS A 376 -3.71 23.62 4.36
N ILE A 377 -2.79 22.72 4.10
CA ILE A 377 -2.79 21.83 2.95
C ILE A 377 -3.14 20.43 3.42
N SER A 378 -4.19 19.86 2.83
CA SER A 378 -4.62 18.48 3.13
C SER A 378 -4.07 17.48 2.13
N ILE A 379 -3.92 16.24 2.58
CA ILE A 379 -3.66 15.06 1.76
C ILE A 379 -4.73 14.01 2.07
N ALA A 380 -5.31 13.38 1.06
CA ALA A 380 -6.45 12.47 1.23
C ALA A 380 -6.00 11.14 1.87
N SER A 381 -4.92 10.56 1.37
CA SER A 381 -4.35 9.31 1.85
C SER A 381 -2.81 9.30 1.73
N PRO A 382 -2.12 8.39 2.39
CA PRO A 382 -0.67 8.25 2.23
C PRO A 382 -0.24 7.96 0.79
N ARG A 383 -1.09 7.36 -0.02
CA ARG A 383 -0.81 6.98 -1.41
C ARG A 383 -1.48 7.88 -2.45
N SER A 384 -2.07 9.00 -2.05
CA SER A 384 -2.73 9.92 -2.97
C SER A 384 -1.79 10.94 -3.63
N VAL A 385 -0.48 10.83 -3.41
CA VAL A 385 0.55 11.70 -4.01
C VAL A 385 1.50 10.90 -4.89
N THR A 386 1.80 11.45 -6.05
CA THR A 386 2.79 10.91 -7.00
C THR A 386 3.63 12.05 -7.60
N VAL A 387 4.79 11.69 -8.16
CA VAL A 387 5.69 12.64 -8.82
C VAL A 387 5.84 12.25 -10.29
N SER A 388 5.63 13.20 -11.16
CA SER A 388 5.90 13.10 -12.60
C SER A 388 6.63 14.35 -13.08
N ASN A 389 7.66 14.20 -13.90
CA ASN A 389 8.47 15.31 -14.41
C ASN A 389 8.95 16.29 -13.32
N ASN A 390 9.32 15.77 -12.15
CA ASN A 390 9.74 16.57 -10.99
C ASN A 390 8.66 17.50 -10.40
N VAL A 391 7.40 17.28 -10.74
CA VAL A 391 6.24 17.94 -10.15
C VAL A 391 5.49 16.90 -9.31
N ALA A 392 5.22 17.24 -8.05
CA ALA A 392 4.37 16.41 -7.21
C ALA A 392 2.90 16.81 -7.42
N TYR A 393 2.04 15.80 -7.63
CA TYR A 393 0.59 15.96 -7.76
C TYR A 393 -0.09 15.14 -6.67
N TRP A 394 -1.10 15.72 -6.01
CA TRP A 394 -1.84 14.97 -4.99
C TRP A 394 -3.30 15.37 -4.87
N MET A 395 -4.08 14.40 -4.42
CA MET A 395 -5.46 14.60 -4.02
C MET A 395 -5.50 15.01 -2.56
N GLY A 396 -6.11 16.16 -2.27
CA GLY A 396 -6.46 16.58 -0.93
C GLY A 396 -7.84 16.07 -0.51
N GLN A 397 -8.41 16.64 0.55
CA GLN A 397 -9.75 16.26 1.03
C GLN A 397 -10.89 16.83 0.18
N ASP A 398 -10.67 17.96 -0.51
CA ASP A 398 -11.71 18.68 -1.27
C ASP A 398 -11.24 19.25 -2.61
N LYS A 399 -9.97 19.09 -2.94
CA LYS A 399 -9.34 19.59 -4.19
C LYS A 399 -8.02 18.90 -4.47
N PHE A 400 -7.52 19.13 -5.68
CA PHE A 400 -6.22 18.66 -6.11
C PHE A 400 -5.18 19.76 -5.99
N TYR A 401 -3.94 19.36 -5.80
CA TYR A 401 -2.80 20.25 -5.65
C TYR A 401 -1.63 19.79 -6.49
N MET A 402 -0.72 20.71 -6.74
CA MET A 402 0.59 20.43 -7.33
C MET A 402 1.70 21.23 -6.67
N TYR A 403 2.93 20.72 -6.76
CA TYR A 403 4.14 21.37 -6.31
C TYR A 403 5.20 21.32 -7.42
N SER A 404 5.61 22.49 -7.88
CA SER A 404 6.66 22.70 -8.87
C SER A 404 7.65 23.78 -8.41
N GLY A 405 8.08 23.72 -7.13
CA GLY A 405 8.82 24.79 -6.44
C GLY A 405 7.94 25.65 -5.55
N ARG A 406 6.64 25.65 -5.75
CA ARG A 406 5.62 26.22 -4.84
C ARG A 406 4.37 25.36 -4.86
N VAL A 407 3.61 25.40 -3.77
CA VAL A 407 2.33 24.71 -3.66
C VAL A 407 1.24 25.50 -4.36
N GLU A 408 0.52 24.88 -5.28
CA GLU A 408 -0.59 25.47 -6.02
C GLU A 408 -1.82 24.54 -5.98
N THR A 409 -3.01 25.16 -5.99
CA THR A 409 -4.23 24.40 -6.24
C THR A 409 -4.32 24.06 -7.71
N LEU A 410 -4.53 22.79 -8.04
CA LEU A 410 -4.73 22.33 -9.41
C LEU A 410 -6.20 22.47 -9.77
N PRO A 411 -6.59 23.35 -10.72
CA PRO A 411 -7.96 23.49 -11.15
C PRO A 411 -8.51 22.17 -11.71
N CYS A 412 -9.70 21.77 -11.29
CA CYS A 412 -10.30 20.51 -11.71
C CYS A 412 -11.74 20.72 -12.16
N THR A 413 -12.06 20.36 -13.40
CA THR A 413 -13.39 20.41 -13.99
C THR A 413 -14.31 19.26 -13.55
N LEU A 414 -13.77 18.34 -12.73
CA LEU A 414 -14.49 17.18 -12.16
C LEU A 414 -14.57 17.23 -10.63
N ARG A 415 -14.25 18.38 -10.03
CA ARG A 415 -14.12 18.52 -8.59
C ARG A 415 -15.38 18.07 -7.86
N ASN A 416 -16.53 18.60 -8.24
CA ASN A 416 -17.80 18.25 -7.60
C ASN A 416 -18.15 16.78 -7.78
N LEU A 417 -17.94 16.22 -8.97
CA LEU A 417 -18.19 14.80 -9.25
C LEU A 417 -17.35 13.90 -8.33
N VAL A 418 -16.05 14.16 -8.22
CA VAL A 418 -15.13 13.34 -7.47
C VAL A 418 -15.41 13.47 -5.96
N PHE A 419 -15.32 14.67 -5.42
CA PHE A 419 -15.35 14.89 -3.96
C PHE A 419 -16.73 14.75 -3.32
N SER A 420 -17.83 14.85 -4.07
CA SER A 420 -19.16 14.55 -3.54
C SER A 420 -19.46 13.04 -3.47
N ASN A 421 -18.69 12.20 -4.16
CA ASN A 421 -18.98 10.77 -4.28
C ASN A 421 -17.94 9.88 -3.58
N ILE A 422 -16.83 10.42 -3.07
CA ILE A 422 -15.81 9.65 -2.34
C ILE A 422 -16.41 9.04 -1.07
N ASN A 423 -16.13 7.75 -0.84
CA ASN A 423 -16.32 7.14 0.47
C ASN A 423 -15.19 7.56 1.42
N TYR A 424 -15.42 8.60 2.21
CA TYR A 424 -14.41 9.12 3.15
C TYR A 424 -14.10 8.16 4.31
N GLU A 425 -14.96 7.20 4.62
CA GLU A 425 -14.66 6.16 5.59
C GLU A 425 -13.57 5.21 5.09
N GLN A 426 -13.40 5.13 3.77
CA GLN A 426 -12.38 4.31 3.11
C GLN A 426 -11.30 5.16 2.40
N LYS A 427 -11.07 6.38 2.87
CA LYS A 427 -10.15 7.33 2.21
C LYS A 427 -8.71 6.82 2.08
N ASN A 428 -8.25 5.96 3.01
CA ASN A 428 -6.92 5.36 2.93
C ASN A 428 -6.78 4.37 1.76
N GLN A 429 -7.90 3.97 1.13
CA GLN A 429 -7.91 3.20 -0.11
C GLN A 429 -7.53 4.04 -1.36
N ILE A 430 -7.53 5.37 -1.26
CA ILE A 430 -7.19 6.24 -2.38
C ILE A 430 -5.72 6.05 -2.71
N ILE A 431 -5.44 5.72 -3.97
CA ILE A 431 -4.09 5.57 -4.52
C ILE A 431 -3.89 6.48 -5.72
N SER A 432 -2.65 6.80 -6.00
CA SER A 432 -2.25 7.53 -7.19
C SER A 432 -1.16 6.79 -7.95
N GLY A 433 -1.04 7.10 -9.21
CA GLY A 433 0.03 6.61 -10.06
C GLY A 433 0.20 7.47 -11.30
N THR A 434 1.23 7.21 -12.06
CA THR A 434 1.51 7.87 -13.33
C THR A 434 1.25 6.92 -14.49
N ASN A 435 1.08 7.49 -15.67
CA ASN A 435 1.23 6.83 -16.95
C ASN A 435 2.05 7.79 -17.82
N GLU A 436 3.37 7.70 -17.66
CA GLU A 436 4.33 8.63 -18.25
C GLU A 436 4.24 8.66 -19.78
N ARG A 437 3.93 7.53 -20.40
CA ARG A 437 3.74 7.42 -21.86
C ARG A 437 2.67 8.38 -22.39
N TRP A 438 1.64 8.66 -21.56
CA TRP A 438 0.50 9.47 -21.95
C TRP A 438 0.42 10.82 -21.21
N ASN A 439 1.44 11.15 -20.41
CA ASN A 439 1.49 12.37 -19.58
C ASN A 439 0.29 12.44 -18.61
N GLU A 440 -0.04 11.33 -18.00
CA GLU A 440 -1.22 11.20 -17.13
C GLU A 440 -0.83 10.97 -15.69
N VAL A 441 -1.58 11.61 -14.79
CA VAL A 441 -1.61 11.29 -13.36
C VAL A 441 -2.99 10.73 -13.05
N TRP A 442 -3.01 9.56 -12.44
CA TRP A 442 -4.21 8.81 -12.09
C TRP A 442 -4.44 8.83 -10.60
N TRP A 443 -5.70 8.98 -10.18
CA TRP A 443 -6.14 8.71 -8.82
C TRP A 443 -7.30 7.72 -8.87
N PHE A 444 -7.13 6.61 -8.15
CA PHE A 444 -8.19 5.63 -7.94
C PHE A 444 -8.78 5.85 -6.56
N TYR A 445 -10.10 5.82 -6.45
CA TYR A 445 -10.80 6.12 -5.21
C TYR A 445 -12.09 5.31 -5.07
N PRO A 446 -12.49 4.97 -3.82
CA PRO A 446 -13.77 4.29 -3.56
C PRO A 446 -14.92 5.28 -3.61
N THR A 447 -16.03 4.88 -4.24
CA THR A 447 -17.23 5.71 -4.35
C THR A 447 -18.41 5.15 -3.54
N GLY A 448 -19.31 6.02 -3.08
CA GLY A 448 -20.52 5.63 -2.39
C GLY A 448 -20.23 4.79 -1.13
N ASN A 449 -20.60 3.51 -1.16
CA ASN A 449 -20.34 2.56 -0.08
C ASN A 449 -19.25 1.53 -0.43
N SER A 450 -18.50 1.75 -1.50
CA SER A 450 -17.43 0.84 -1.92
C SER A 450 -16.31 0.81 -0.88
N THR A 451 -15.80 -0.38 -0.59
CA THR A 451 -14.64 -0.60 0.29
C THR A 451 -13.36 -0.83 -0.46
N VAL A 452 -13.39 -0.71 -1.78
CA VAL A 452 -12.22 -0.80 -2.66
C VAL A 452 -12.30 0.33 -3.69
N PRO A 453 -11.18 0.81 -4.24
CA PRO A 453 -11.22 1.78 -5.34
C PRO A 453 -11.97 1.18 -6.54
N ASP A 454 -13.04 1.82 -6.97
CA ASP A 454 -13.91 1.40 -8.07
C ASP A 454 -13.98 2.42 -9.19
N SER A 455 -13.46 3.60 -8.95
CA SER A 455 -13.48 4.73 -9.89
C SER A 455 -12.10 5.38 -9.99
N TYR A 456 -11.85 6.03 -11.11
CA TYR A 456 -10.63 6.80 -11.32
C TYR A 456 -10.91 8.17 -11.89
N VAL A 457 -10.00 9.10 -11.62
CA VAL A 457 -9.89 10.39 -12.29
C VAL A 457 -8.47 10.58 -12.78
N ILE A 458 -8.33 11.14 -13.96
CA ILE A 458 -7.06 11.36 -14.63
C ILE A 458 -6.88 12.84 -14.91
N TYR A 459 -5.68 13.32 -14.65
CA TYR A 459 -5.20 14.61 -15.11
C TYR A 459 -4.09 14.42 -16.14
N ASN A 460 -4.32 14.89 -17.35
CA ASN A 460 -3.25 14.99 -18.35
C ASN A 460 -2.53 16.31 -18.15
N TYR A 461 -1.27 16.21 -17.67
CA TYR A 461 -0.50 17.42 -17.31
C TYR A 461 0.09 18.15 -18.52
N ALA A 462 0.18 17.51 -19.69
CA ALA A 462 0.63 18.16 -20.92
C ALA A 462 -0.48 18.99 -21.57
N GLU A 463 -1.71 18.47 -21.61
CA GLU A 463 -2.88 19.15 -22.19
C GLU A 463 -3.71 19.91 -21.14
N GLN A 464 -3.43 19.72 -19.85
CA GLN A 464 -4.11 20.36 -18.71
C GLN A 464 -5.61 20.07 -18.67
N ILE A 465 -6.01 18.85 -18.97
CA ILE A 465 -7.39 18.41 -19.04
C ILE A 465 -7.68 17.25 -18.12
N TRP A 466 -8.95 17.09 -17.77
CA TRP A 466 -9.45 16.06 -16.87
C TRP A 466 -10.40 15.11 -17.58
N TYR A 467 -10.34 13.84 -17.18
CA TYR A 467 -11.30 12.82 -17.58
C TYR A 467 -11.38 11.73 -16.52
N TYR A 468 -12.42 10.90 -16.57
CA TYR A 468 -12.73 9.94 -15.53
C TYR A 468 -13.36 8.69 -16.10
N GLY A 469 -13.47 7.66 -15.26
CA GLY A 469 -14.17 6.43 -15.56
C GLY A 469 -14.18 5.50 -14.37
N THR A 470 -14.59 4.26 -14.60
CA THR A 470 -14.70 3.21 -13.59
C THR A 470 -13.66 2.13 -13.83
N LEU A 471 -12.89 1.79 -12.80
CA LEU A 471 -11.90 0.72 -12.82
C LEU A 471 -11.46 0.39 -11.40
N THR A 472 -11.47 -0.89 -11.05
CA THR A 472 -11.02 -1.36 -9.74
C THR A 472 -9.54 -1.68 -9.79
N ARG A 473 -8.72 -0.94 -9.01
CA ARG A 473 -7.29 -1.21 -8.80
C ARG A 473 -6.90 -0.87 -7.37
N THR A 474 -6.16 -1.76 -6.71
CA THR A 474 -5.72 -1.58 -5.32
C THR A 474 -4.27 -1.13 -5.21
N ALA A 475 -3.49 -1.32 -6.26
CA ALA A 475 -2.12 -0.82 -6.40
C ALA A 475 -1.83 -0.51 -7.88
N TRP A 476 -0.95 0.47 -8.10
CA TRP A 476 -0.52 0.91 -9.43
C TRP A 476 0.97 1.21 -9.42
N LEU A 477 1.67 0.73 -10.44
CA LEU A 477 3.10 0.96 -10.65
C LEU A 477 3.35 1.29 -12.11
N ASP A 478 3.86 2.49 -12.40
CA ASP A 478 4.47 2.85 -13.66
C ASP A 478 5.98 2.93 -13.46
N SER A 479 6.71 2.04 -14.07
CA SER A 479 8.16 1.91 -13.90
C SER A 479 8.83 1.84 -15.26
N SER A 480 9.89 2.63 -15.44
CA SER A 480 10.74 2.57 -16.63
C SER A 480 11.43 1.20 -16.84
N LEU A 481 11.39 0.34 -15.83
CA LEU A 481 11.93 -1.02 -15.85
C LEU A 481 10.94 -2.05 -16.41
N ARG A 482 9.69 -1.66 -16.63
CA ARG A 482 8.62 -2.47 -17.19
C ARG A 482 8.08 -1.83 -18.46
N VAL A 483 7.69 -2.64 -19.43
CA VAL A 483 7.20 -2.16 -20.73
C VAL A 483 5.85 -1.48 -20.60
N TYR A 484 5.04 -1.97 -19.68
CA TYR A 484 3.67 -1.52 -19.43
C TYR A 484 3.49 -1.13 -17.98
N PRO A 485 2.63 -0.13 -17.67
CA PRO A 485 2.18 0.11 -16.30
C PRO A 485 1.53 -1.14 -15.73
N GLN A 486 1.84 -1.44 -14.48
CA GLN A 486 1.31 -2.60 -13.78
C GLN A 486 0.31 -2.18 -12.71
N ALA A 487 -0.73 -2.97 -12.53
CA ALA A 487 -1.73 -2.76 -11.49
C ALA A 487 -2.24 -4.08 -10.94
N ILE A 488 -2.75 -4.05 -9.71
CA ILE A 488 -3.33 -5.25 -9.08
C ILE A 488 -4.80 -5.03 -8.78
N ASN A 489 -5.58 -6.08 -9.04
CA ASN A 489 -6.96 -6.23 -8.62
C ASN A 489 -7.21 -7.67 -8.18
N GLY A 490 -7.71 -7.83 -6.94
CA GLY A 490 -7.85 -9.16 -6.34
C GLY A 490 -6.49 -9.85 -6.22
N GLN A 491 -6.39 -11.07 -6.75
CA GLN A 491 -5.17 -11.87 -6.69
C GLN A 491 -4.29 -11.80 -7.96
N TYR A 492 -4.66 -10.97 -8.95
CA TYR A 492 -3.98 -10.94 -10.25
C TYR A 492 -3.25 -9.62 -10.48
N LEU A 493 -2.06 -9.73 -11.06
CA LEU A 493 -1.30 -8.63 -11.63
C LEU A 493 -1.76 -8.40 -13.07
N TYR A 494 -1.99 -7.15 -13.45
CA TYR A 494 -2.39 -6.74 -14.79
C TYR A 494 -1.35 -5.80 -15.40
N GLU A 495 -1.02 -6.04 -16.66
CA GLU A 495 -0.30 -5.09 -17.50
C GLU A 495 -1.32 -4.18 -18.21
N HIS A 496 -1.25 -2.90 -17.93
CA HIS A 496 -2.08 -1.87 -18.56
C HIS A 496 -1.47 -1.35 -19.84
N GLU A 497 -2.31 -0.75 -20.71
CA GLU A 497 -1.91 -0.28 -22.04
C GLU A 497 -1.43 -1.41 -22.96
N ASN A 498 -1.78 -2.64 -22.62
CA ASN A 498 -1.48 -3.85 -23.36
C ASN A 498 -2.77 -4.37 -24.02
N GLY A 499 -2.83 -4.31 -25.36
CA GLY A 499 -4.03 -4.70 -26.11
C GLY A 499 -5.14 -3.65 -26.15
N VAL A 500 -6.36 -4.10 -26.46
CA VAL A 500 -7.55 -3.24 -26.70
C VAL A 500 -8.79 -3.71 -25.95
N ASP A 501 -8.67 -4.75 -25.16
CA ASP A 501 -9.75 -5.40 -24.42
C ASP A 501 -9.47 -5.42 -22.90
N ALA A 502 -10.40 -5.95 -22.14
CA ALA A 502 -10.31 -6.09 -20.69
C ALA A 502 -10.01 -7.56 -20.33
N ASP A 503 -8.73 -7.98 -20.48
CA ASP A 503 -8.29 -9.34 -20.20
C ASP A 503 -9.10 -10.40 -21.00
N GLY A 504 -9.17 -10.19 -22.32
CA GLY A 504 -9.95 -11.04 -23.23
C GLY A 504 -11.45 -10.75 -23.26
N ALA A 505 -11.96 -9.85 -22.41
CA ALA A 505 -13.36 -9.42 -22.42
C ALA A 505 -13.54 -8.08 -23.16
N ALA A 506 -14.75 -7.82 -23.64
CA ALA A 506 -15.06 -6.54 -24.28
C ALA A 506 -14.94 -5.38 -23.27
N MET A 507 -14.20 -4.34 -23.62
CA MET A 507 -14.07 -3.12 -22.82
C MET A 507 -15.09 -2.08 -23.29
N THR A 508 -16.09 -1.80 -22.45
CA THR A 508 -17.05 -0.73 -22.69
C THR A 508 -16.35 0.62 -22.61
N SER A 509 -16.44 1.41 -23.69
CA SER A 509 -15.86 2.75 -23.74
C SER A 509 -16.81 3.67 -24.47
N TYR A 510 -17.08 4.85 -23.91
CA TYR A 510 -17.95 5.86 -24.55
C TYR A 510 -17.56 7.26 -24.09
N ILE A 511 -18.03 8.24 -24.83
CA ILE A 511 -17.96 9.65 -24.51
C ILE A 511 -19.27 10.32 -24.90
N ILE A 512 -19.76 11.20 -24.04
CA ILE A 512 -21.02 11.95 -24.27
C ILE A 512 -20.69 13.44 -24.28
N THR A 513 -21.12 14.13 -25.30
CA THR A 513 -21.06 15.60 -25.35
C THR A 513 -22.09 16.22 -24.43
N SER A 514 -21.84 17.43 -24.01
CA SER A 514 -22.87 18.25 -23.39
C SER A 514 -24.00 18.55 -24.41
N ASP A 515 -25.16 18.87 -23.88
CA ASP A 515 -26.27 19.34 -24.68
C ASP A 515 -25.86 20.61 -25.43
N PHE A 516 -26.21 20.69 -26.70
CA PHE A 516 -25.92 21.86 -27.52
C PHE A 516 -27.15 22.25 -28.33
N ASP A 517 -27.32 23.53 -28.47
CA ASP A 517 -28.40 24.09 -29.28
C ASP A 517 -27.99 24.11 -30.75
N ILE A 518 -28.86 23.61 -31.63
CA ILE A 518 -28.63 23.56 -33.09
C ILE A 518 -29.16 24.83 -33.79
N VAL A 519 -30.09 25.52 -33.14
CA VAL A 519 -30.74 26.74 -33.67
C VAL A 519 -30.96 27.67 -32.46
N ASP A 520 -30.51 28.87 -32.49
CA ASP A 520 -30.55 29.97 -31.48
C ASP A 520 -31.64 29.95 -30.36
N GLY A 521 -32.01 28.76 -29.87
CA GLY A 521 -32.90 28.58 -28.71
C GLY A 521 -34.36 28.96 -28.86
N ASP A 522 -34.80 29.32 -30.03
CA ASP A 522 -36.14 29.89 -30.27
C ASP A 522 -37.19 28.90 -30.76
N GLU A 523 -36.89 27.60 -30.88
CA GLU A 523 -37.87 26.59 -31.31
C GLU A 523 -38.00 25.43 -30.32
N PHE A 524 -38.87 25.62 -29.33
CA PHE A 524 -39.63 24.57 -28.66
C PHE A 524 -41.11 24.94 -28.64
#